data_095a4b1bd7cf8b515c7c693dcd021b80
#
_entry.id   095a4b1bd7cf8b515c7c693dcd021b80
#
_cell.length_a   1.000
_cell.length_b   1.000
_cell.length_c   1.000
_cell.angle_alpha   90.00
_cell.angle_beta   90.00
_cell.angle_gamma   90.00
#
_symmetry.space_group_name_H-M   'P 1'
#
loop_
_entity.id
_entity.type
_entity.pdbx_description
1 polymer ?
#
loop_
_entity_poly.entity_id
_entity_poly.type
_entity_poly.pdbx_seq_one_letter_code
_entity_poly.pdbx_strand_id
1 'polypeptide(L)' 'MSVLTDVMNSGQPWAAERAQYALQVHEAVGAGQLSPSEAKEILADLISTDKLQEAAADQQAIAALVFGVTQLISLY' A
#
# COMPACT_ATOMS: atom_id res chain seq x y z
N MET A 1 -2.16 11.79 10.33
CA MET A 1 -1.57 10.43 10.18
C MET A 1 -2.29 9.71 9.07
N SER A 2 -1.57 8.98 8.27
CA SER A 2 -2.18 8.27 7.15
C SER A 2 -2.74 6.92 7.61
N VAL A 3 -3.70 6.40 6.85
CA VAL A 3 -4.23 5.06 7.06
C VAL A 3 -3.12 4.02 6.95
N LEU A 4 -2.14 4.23 6.07
CA LEU A 4 -1.01 3.32 5.93
C LEU A 4 -0.15 3.26 7.19
N THR A 5 0.05 4.38 7.87
CA THR A 5 0.77 4.39 9.15
C THR A 5 0.01 3.56 10.19
N ASP A 6 -1.31 3.67 10.22
CA ASP A 6 -2.13 2.88 11.13
C ASP A 6 -2.03 1.39 10.81
N VAL A 7 -2.00 1.03 9.53
CA VAL A 7 -1.80 -0.37 9.11
C VAL A 7 -0.44 -0.89 9.56
N MET A 8 0.61 -0.08 9.46
CA MET A 8 1.95 -0.47 9.91
C MET A 8 1.98 -0.78 11.41
N ASN A 9 1.14 -0.13 12.19
CA ASN A 9 1.08 -0.28 13.63
C ASN A 9 -0.01 -1.25 14.10
N SER A 10 -0.64 -1.96 13.17
CA SER A 10 -1.79 -2.83 13.47
C SER A 10 -1.41 -4.18 14.07
N GLY A 11 -0.13 -4.53 14.06
CA GLY A 11 0.32 -5.83 14.54
C GLY A 11 0.19 -6.96 13.53
N GLN A 12 -0.12 -6.64 12.27
CA GLN A 12 -0.22 -7.60 11.17
C GLN A 12 1.04 -7.50 10.30
N PRO A 13 2.03 -8.42 10.44
CA PRO A 13 3.31 -8.26 9.73
C PRO A 13 3.16 -8.14 8.21
N TRP A 14 2.29 -8.94 7.61
CA TRP A 14 2.09 -8.90 6.15
C TRP A 14 1.52 -7.55 5.69
N ALA A 15 0.59 -6.99 6.47
CA ALA A 15 -0.01 -5.70 6.16
C ALA A 15 0.99 -4.56 6.38
N ALA A 16 1.75 -4.65 7.47
CA ALA A 16 2.78 -3.66 7.78
C ALA A 16 3.85 -3.59 6.69
N GLU A 17 4.30 -4.73 6.19
CA GLU A 17 5.30 -4.78 5.12
C GLU A 17 4.76 -4.14 3.84
N ARG A 18 3.51 -4.43 3.47
CA ARG A 18 2.91 -3.85 2.28
C ARG A 18 2.70 -2.35 2.42
N ALA A 19 2.25 -1.90 3.59
CA ALA A 19 2.06 -0.47 3.84
C ALA A 19 3.39 0.27 3.77
N GLN A 20 4.45 -0.30 4.34
CA GLN A 20 5.79 0.28 4.27
C GLN A 20 6.27 0.37 2.84
N TYR A 21 6.07 -0.67 2.05
CA TYR A 21 6.45 -0.67 0.64
C TYR A 21 5.71 0.42 -0.13
N ALA A 22 4.40 0.58 0.12
CA ALA A 22 3.63 1.63 -0.53
C ALA A 22 4.18 3.03 -0.20
N LEU A 23 4.55 3.26 1.05
CA LEU A 23 5.15 4.53 1.44
C LEU A 23 6.51 4.75 0.80
N GLN A 24 7.31 3.70 0.64
CA GLN A 24 8.60 3.78 -0.07
C GLN A 24 8.40 4.15 -1.54
N VAL A 25 7.38 3.60 -2.19
CA VAL A 25 7.03 3.96 -3.57
C VAL A 25 6.65 5.44 -3.65
N HIS A 26 5.85 5.91 -2.71
CA HIS A 26 5.45 7.31 -2.65
C HIS A 26 6.67 8.23 -2.49
N GLU A 27 7.59 7.88 -1.60
CA GLU A 27 8.82 8.63 -1.41
C GLU A 27 9.69 8.66 -2.68
N ALA A 28 9.75 7.54 -3.39
CA ALA A 28 10.52 7.45 -4.63
C ALA A 28 9.96 8.38 -5.71
N VAL A 29 8.64 8.53 -5.78
CA VAL A 29 8.02 9.49 -6.69
C VAL A 29 8.41 10.91 -6.30
N GLY A 30 8.34 11.25 -5.01
CA GLY A 30 8.73 12.56 -4.53
C GLY A 30 10.19 12.89 -4.77
N ALA A 31 11.05 11.88 -4.76
CA ALA A 31 12.49 12.03 -5.03
C ALA A 31 12.84 12.00 -6.53
N GLY A 32 11.86 11.80 -7.40
CA GLY A 32 12.10 11.74 -8.84
C GLY A 32 12.66 10.41 -9.33
N GLN A 33 12.65 9.38 -8.51
CA GLN A 33 13.17 8.05 -8.86
C GLN A 33 12.16 7.20 -9.62
N LEU A 34 10.86 7.48 -9.44
CA LEU A 34 9.77 6.80 -10.14
C LEU A 34 8.85 7.84 -10.75
N SER A 35 8.32 7.53 -11.93
CA SER A 35 7.26 8.35 -12.51
C SER A 35 5.93 8.03 -11.83
N PRO A 36 4.96 8.96 -11.85
CA PRO A 36 3.61 8.67 -11.33
C PRO A 36 2.97 7.44 -11.96
N SER A 37 3.15 7.23 -13.27
CA SER A 37 2.61 6.06 -13.97
C SER A 37 3.18 4.76 -13.43
N GLU A 38 4.48 4.71 -13.22
CA GLU A 38 5.15 3.54 -12.67
C GLU A 38 4.66 3.28 -11.24
N ALA A 39 4.53 4.33 -10.44
CA ALA A 39 4.04 4.20 -9.06
C ALA A 39 2.63 3.64 -9.01
N LYS A 40 1.75 4.10 -9.89
CA LYS A 40 0.38 3.58 -9.97
C LYS A 40 0.35 2.08 -10.26
N GLU A 41 1.18 1.62 -11.19
CA GLU A 41 1.25 0.21 -11.53
C GLU A 41 1.75 -0.63 -10.36
N ILE A 42 2.79 -0.17 -9.68
CA ILE A 42 3.34 -0.88 -8.53
C ILE A 42 2.32 -0.95 -7.40
N LEU A 43 1.68 0.17 -7.09
CA LEU A 43 0.70 0.24 -6.02
C LEU A 43 -0.53 -0.60 -6.32
N ALA A 44 -1.01 -0.59 -7.56
CA ALA A 44 -2.15 -1.40 -7.96
C ALA A 44 -1.84 -2.90 -7.84
N ASP A 45 -0.63 -3.32 -8.22
CA ASP A 45 -0.21 -4.70 -8.07
C ASP A 45 -0.12 -5.10 -6.61
N LEU A 46 0.31 -4.19 -5.75
CA LEU A 46 0.47 -4.44 -4.32
C LEU A 46 -0.85 -4.82 -3.64
N ILE A 47 -1.95 -4.28 -4.12
CA ILE A 47 -3.29 -4.54 -3.58
C ILE A 47 -4.12 -5.43 -4.49
N SER A 48 -3.50 -6.16 -5.40
CA SER A 48 -4.23 -7.08 -6.26
C SER A 48 -4.90 -8.17 -5.42
N THR A 49 -6.10 -8.56 -5.83
CA THR A 49 -6.92 -9.50 -5.08
C THR A 49 -6.21 -10.83 -4.84
N ASP A 50 -5.50 -11.33 -5.85
CA ASP A 50 -4.81 -12.60 -5.74
C ASP A 50 -3.75 -12.58 -4.64
N LYS A 51 -2.97 -11.50 -4.58
CA LYS A 51 -1.92 -11.38 -3.57
C LYS A 51 -2.48 -11.18 -2.18
N LEU A 52 -3.57 -10.45 -2.05
CA LEU A 52 -4.21 -10.23 -0.77
C LEU A 52 -4.85 -11.50 -0.22
N GLN A 53 -5.45 -12.31 -1.08
CA GLN A 53 -6.08 -13.55 -0.67
C GLN A 53 -5.07 -14.56 -0.14
N GLU A 54 -3.87 -14.60 -0.70
CA GLU A 54 -2.82 -15.48 -0.20
C GLU A 54 -2.34 -15.12 1.20
N ALA A 55 -2.38 -13.82 1.53
CA ALA A 55 -1.80 -13.31 2.77
C ALA A 55 -2.81 -13.20 3.91
N ALA A 56 -4.11 -13.21 3.62
CA ALA A 56 -5.04 -12.56 4.53
C ALA A 56 -5.95 -13.49 5.29
N ALA A 57 -5.85 -13.41 6.59
CA ALA A 57 -6.88 -13.88 7.49
C ALA A 57 -7.77 -12.74 8.02
N ASP A 58 -7.34 -11.48 7.91
CA ASP A 58 -8.04 -10.35 8.54
C ASP A 58 -8.60 -9.38 7.48
N GLN A 59 -9.92 -9.40 7.33
CA GLN A 59 -10.62 -8.56 6.35
C GLN A 59 -10.48 -7.07 6.66
N GLN A 60 -10.41 -6.70 7.93
CA GLN A 60 -10.25 -5.30 8.30
C GLN A 60 -8.88 -4.77 7.88
N ALA A 61 -7.85 -5.57 8.07
CA ALA A 61 -6.50 -5.20 7.64
C ALA A 61 -6.42 -5.07 6.13
N ILE A 62 -7.06 -5.97 5.38
CA ILE A 62 -7.13 -5.87 3.92
C ILE A 62 -7.81 -4.57 3.51
N ALA A 63 -8.98 -4.28 4.09
CA ALA A 63 -9.74 -3.08 3.74
C ALA A 63 -8.95 -1.81 4.03
N ALA A 64 -8.26 -1.75 5.17
CA ALA A 64 -7.45 -0.59 5.53
C ALA A 64 -6.28 -0.41 4.57
N LEU A 65 -5.61 -1.50 4.20
CA LEU A 65 -4.48 -1.45 3.26
C LEU A 65 -4.94 -0.99 1.89
N VAL A 66 -6.02 -1.56 1.37
CA VAL A 66 -6.58 -1.19 0.07
C VAL A 66 -6.99 0.28 0.06
N PHE A 67 -7.65 0.74 1.12
CA PHE A 67 -8.08 2.13 1.23
C PHE A 67 -6.87 3.07 1.21
N GLY A 68 -5.85 2.79 2.02
CA GLY A 68 -4.65 3.63 2.09
C GLY A 68 -3.87 3.68 0.79
N VAL A 69 -3.69 2.54 0.14
CA VAL A 69 -2.98 2.47 -1.14
C VAL A 69 -3.78 3.17 -2.24
N THR A 70 -5.11 3.01 -2.24
CA THR A 70 -5.99 3.68 -3.20
C THR A 70 -5.88 5.20 -3.06
N GLN A 71 -5.78 5.70 -1.84
CA GLN A 71 -5.58 7.14 -1.62
C GLN A 71 -4.26 7.62 -2.23
N LEU A 72 -3.18 6.84 -2.11
CA LEU A 72 -1.92 7.18 -2.75
C LEU A 72 -2.05 7.20 -4.26
N ILE A 73 -2.69 6.20 -4.84
CA ILE A 73 -2.91 6.13 -6.29
C ILE A 73 -3.65 7.37 -6.79
N SER A 74 -4.60 7.86 -6.02
CA SER A 74 -5.39 9.03 -6.41
C SER A 74 -4.59 10.33 -6.46
N LEU A 75 -3.41 10.35 -5.86
CA LEU A 75 -2.51 11.51 -5.92
C LEU A 75 -1.75 11.60 -7.23
N TYR A 76 -1.71 10.54 -7.97
CA TYR A 76 -0.97 10.44 -9.24
C TYR A 76 -1.92 10.40 -10.41
#